data_109383899bc8721922f54919af2b86bf
#
_entry.id   109383899bc8721922f54919af2b86bf
#
_cell.length_a   1.000
_cell.length_b   1.000
_cell.length_c   1.000
_cell.angle_alpha   90.00
_cell.angle_beta   90.00
_cell.angle_gamma   90.00
#
_symmetry.space_group_name_H-M   'P 1'
#
loop_
_entity.id
_entity.type
_entity.pdbx_description
1 polymer ?
#
loop_
_entity_poly.entity_id
_entity_poly.type
_entity_poly.pdbx_seq_one_letter_code
_entity_poly.pdbx_strand_id
1 'polypeptide(L)'
;GWGYIAKKIKEDPERWSCPDRDAFEVLRVRVERQLKQGRLPGKGTTIYGDVRDLNDKIDHNTVQLLFTSPPYLKVIKYGLYNWIRLWFLIDSGDHKSVDKVLDDTHALAEYLEFMKDTLSSTLPLLDRDRGLSCWAIGDVKGLNLAWEVWHHAARGIEIEAKDGTVLRYKLIAIVDDYIPEEQKVTKLWKTLVHHVEYIDENGEVVETVGSWNQEKEAKTA
;
A
#
# COMPACT_ATOMS: atom_id res chain seq x y z
N GLY A 1 -14.84 -15.92 1.97
CA GLY A 1 -15.17 -16.44 3.30
C GLY A 1 -15.53 -17.92 3.26
N TRP A 2 -15.71 -18.55 4.42
CA TRP A 2 -16.00 -19.98 4.53
C TRP A 2 -17.17 -20.45 3.66
N GLY A 3 -18.25 -19.70 3.60
CA GLY A 3 -19.42 -20.03 2.76
C GLY A 3 -19.09 -20.17 1.27
N TYR A 4 -18.17 -19.34 0.76
CA TYR A 4 -17.69 -19.48 -0.62
C TYR A 4 -16.89 -20.76 -0.83
N ILE A 5 -15.97 -21.06 0.10
CA ILE A 5 -15.14 -22.27 0.03
C ILE A 5 -16.02 -23.53 0.13
N ALA A 6 -16.96 -23.57 1.07
CA ALA A 6 -17.90 -24.68 1.24
C ALA A 6 -18.75 -24.91 -0.02
N LYS A 7 -19.20 -23.82 -0.65
CA LYS A 7 -19.92 -23.90 -1.93
C LYS A 7 -19.02 -24.48 -3.02
N LYS A 8 -17.76 -24.05 -3.13
CA LYS A 8 -16.82 -24.53 -4.14
C LYS A 8 -16.42 -25.99 -3.94
N ILE A 9 -16.22 -26.42 -2.71
CA ILE A 9 -16.00 -27.83 -2.38
C ILE A 9 -17.20 -28.69 -2.82
N LYS A 10 -18.41 -28.20 -2.61
CA LYS A 10 -19.63 -28.90 -3.02
C LYS A 10 -19.80 -28.97 -4.52
N GLU A 11 -19.42 -27.92 -5.26
CA GLU A 11 -19.50 -27.84 -6.72
C GLU A 11 -18.46 -28.71 -7.42
N ASP A 12 -17.24 -28.78 -6.88
CA ASP A 12 -16.10 -29.51 -7.47
C ASP A 12 -15.18 -30.04 -6.34
N PRO A 13 -15.55 -31.19 -5.72
CA PRO A 13 -14.80 -31.74 -4.60
C PRO A 13 -13.36 -32.11 -4.94
N GLU A 14 -13.10 -32.58 -6.16
CA GLU A 14 -11.75 -32.99 -6.55
C GLU A 14 -10.81 -31.80 -6.65
N ARG A 15 -11.25 -30.72 -7.27
CA ARG A 15 -10.46 -29.49 -7.42
C ARG A 15 -10.24 -28.77 -6.09
N TRP A 16 -11.20 -28.85 -5.18
CA TRP A 16 -11.20 -28.13 -3.91
C TRP A 16 -10.90 -29.03 -2.71
N SER A 17 -10.48 -30.27 -2.95
CA SER A 17 -9.93 -31.12 -1.88
C SER A 17 -8.71 -30.45 -1.26
N CYS A 18 -8.51 -30.70 0.02
CA CYS A 18 -7.29 -30.26 0.69
C CYS A 18 -6.11 -31.02 0.06
N PRO A 19 -5.19 -30.36 -0.64
CA PRO A 19 -4.05 -31.06 -1.21
C PRO A 19 -3.15 -31.55 -0.09
N ASP A 20 -2.73 -32.80 -0.16
CA ASP A 20 -1.67 -33.34 0.68
C ASP A 20 -0.34 -32.70 0.28
N ARG A 21 -0.01 -31.59 0.93
CA ARG A 21 1.21 -30.82 0.65
C ARG A 21 1.97 -30.60 1.95
N ASP A 22 3.22 -30.97 1.95
CA ASP A 22 4.12 -30.55 3.00
C ASP A 22 4.36 -29.03 2.92
N ALA A 23 3.95 -28.31 3.96
CA ALA A 23 4.08 -26.87 4.04
C ALA A 23 5.54 -26.41 3.98
N PHE A 24 6.45 -27.19 4.58
CA PHE A 24 7.89 -26.87 4.55
C PHE A 24 8.47 -27.04 3.16
N GLU A 25 8.06 -28.08 2.43
CA GLU A 25 8.49 -28.30 1.06
C GLU A 25 8.00 -27.19 0.14
N VAL A 26 6.74 -26.78 0.26
CA VAL A 26 6.19 -25.63 -0.50
C VAL A 26 6.97 -24.36 -0.18
N LEU A 27 7.29 -24.11 1.09
CA LEU A 27 8.08 -22.96 1.51
C LEU A 27 9.49 -23.03 0.93
N ARG A 28 10.16 -24.18 1.02
CA ARG A 28 11.50 -24.40 0.48
C ARG A 28 11.57 -24.05 -1.01
N VAL A 29 10.66 -24.62 -1.80
CA VAL A 29 10.59 -24.37 -3.26
C VAL A 29 10.37 -22.88 -3.57
N ARG A 30 9.55 -22.19 -2.77
CA ARG A 30 9.32 -20.76 -2.96
C ARG A 30 10.56 -19.94 -2.63
N VAL A 31 11.23 -20.24 -1.52
CA VAL A 31 12.47 -19.56 -1.11
C VAL A 31 13.58 -19.79 -2.15
N GLU A 32 13.78 -21.02 -2.61
CA GLU A 32 14.74 -21.33 -3.66
C GLU A 32 14.47 -20.55 -4.95
N ARG A 33 13.21 -20.45 -5.36
CA ARG A 33 12.84 -19.67 -6.53
C ARG A 33 13.14 -18.18 -6.37
N GLN A 34 12.91 -17.59 -5.17
CA GLN A 34 13.22 -16.19 -4.91
C GLN A 34 14.73 -15.95 -4.88
N LEU A 35 15.50 -16.90 -4.39
CA LEU A 35 16.95 -16.81 -4.30
C LEU A 35 17.68 -17.29 -5.56
N LYS A 36 16.96 -17.71 -6.59
CA LYS A 36 17.55 -18.25 -7.83
C LYS A 36 18.48 -17.26 -8.53
N GLN A 37 18.25 -15.98 -8.39
CA GLN A 37 19.11 -14.92 -8.94
C GLN A 37 20.23 -14.50 -7.98
N GLY A 38 20.42 -15.24 -6.89
CA GLY A 38 21.38 -14.91 -5.84
C GLY A 38 20.79 -14.06 -4.72
N ARG A 39 21.58 -13.86 -3.68
CA ARG A 39 21.21 -12.95 -2.57
C ARG A 39 21.46 -11.51 -2.98
N LEU A 40 20.54 -10.63 -2.65
CA LEU A 40 20.76 -9.20 -2.80
C LEU A 40 21.97 -8.76 -1.95
N PRO A 41 22.85 -7.93 -2.48
CA PRO A 41 24.09 -7.51 -1.80
C PRO A 41 23.84 -6.46 -0.71
N GLY A 42 22.75 -6.54 0.02
CA GLY A 42 22.37 -5.58 1.04
C GLY A 42 22.22 -6.21 2.42
N LYS A 43 22.29 -5.38 3.44
CA LYS A 43 21.87 -5.73 4.81
C LYS A 43 20.47 -5.19 5.02
N GLY A 44 19.57 -6.04 5.53
CA GLY A 44 18.20 -5.66 5.88
C GLY A 44 18.02 -5.65 7.39
N THR A 45 17.24 -4.70 7.88
CA THR A 45 16.78 -4.64 9.28
C THR A 45 15.27 -4.63 9.28
N THR A 46 14.66 -5.41 10.17
CA THR A 46 13.21 -5.39 10.39
C THR A 46 12.91 -4.69 11.69
N ILE A 47 12.03 -3.70 11.65
CA ILE A 47 11.57 -2.96 12.81
C ILE A 47 10.10 -3.33 13.05
N TYR A 48 9.80 -3.82 14.24
CA TYR A 48 8.43 -4.07 14.67
C TYR A 48 7.88 -2.85 15.40
N GLY A 49 6.70 -2.36 14.95
CA GLY A 49 6.02 -1.23 15.58
C GLY A 49 5.05 -0.52 14.66
N ASP A 50 4.48 0.55 15.16
CA ASP A 50 3.66 1.47 14.40
C ASP A 50 4.54 2.36 13.51
N VAL A 51 4.08 2.66 12.30
CA VAL A 51 4.80 3.53 11.36
C VAL A 51 4.91 4.96 11.89
N ARG A 52 3.97 5.39 12.71
CA ARG A 52 3.96 6.72 13.34
C ARG A 52 5.11 6.90 14.35
N ASP A 53 5.68 5.80 14.83
CA ASP A 53 6.81 5.81 15.78
C ASP A 53 8.17 5.61 15.08
N LEU A 54 8.24 5.62 13.75
CA LEU A 54 9.49 5.39 13.01
C LEU A 54 10.52 6.48 13.25
N ASN A 55 10.07 7.70 13.49
CA ASN A 55 10.93 8.84 13.78
C ASN A 55 11.89 8.61 14.94
N ASP A 56 11.52 7.76 15.90
CA ASP A 56 12.33 7.43 17.07
C ASP A 56 13.23 6.19 16.84
N LYS A 57 13.08 5.50 15.73
CA LYS A 57 13.70 4.19 15.45
C LYS A 57 14.70 4.21 14.30
N ILE A 58 14.68 5.24 13.49
CA ILE A 58 15.53 5.41 12.32
C ILE A 58 16.21 6.76 12.40
N ASP A 59 17.49 6.81 12.06
CA ASP A 59 18.25 8.04 12.04
C ASP A 59 17.70 9.03 11.00
N HIS A 60 17.61 10.29 11.39
CA HIS A 60 17.13 11.35 10.51
C HIS A 60 18.09 11.56 9.33
N ASN A 61 17.54 12.03 8.20
CA ASN A 61 18.30 12.39 7.00
C ASN A 61 19.15 11.24 6.43
N THR A 62 18.64 10.01 6.50
CA THR A 62 19.38 8.80 6.05
C THR A 62 18.62 8.00 4.98
N VAL A 63 17.32 8.19 4.85
CA VAL A 63 16.46 7.40 3.96
C VAL A 63 16.42 8.03 2.57
N GLN A 64 16.98 7.36 1.56
CA GLN A 64 16.95 7.82 0.19
C GLN A 64 15.65 7.47 -0.54
N LEU A 65 15.04 6.34 -0.19
CA LEU A 65 13.77 5.92 -0.76
C LEU A 65 12.86 5.35 0.32
N LEU A 66 11.71 5.96 0.50
CA LEU A 66 10.58 5.41 1.21
C LEU A 66 9.57 4.92 0.18
N PHE A 67 9.26 3.62 0.21
CA PHE A 67 8.24 3.03 -0.66
C PHE A 67 7.25 2.25 0.18
N THR A 68 5.96 2.59 0.10
CA THR A 68 4.94 1.94 0.89
C THR A 68 3.58 1.95 0.21
N SER A 69 2.72 1.04 0.68
CA SER A 69 1.29 1.00 0.38
C SER A 69 0.54 1.08 1.71
N PRO A 70 -0.01 2.24 2.08
CA PRO A 70 -0.76 2.40 3.32
C PRO A 70 -2.04 1.56 3.30
N PRO A 71 -2.72 1.37 4.43
CA PRO A 71 -4.02 0.71 4.46
C PRO A 71 -4.99 1.33 3.44
N TYR A 72 -5.72 0.48 2.72
CA TYR A 72 -6.70 0.94 1.72
C TYR A 72 -8.02 1.27 2.41
N LEU A 73 -8.41 2.53 2.35
CA LEU A 73 -9.64 3.02 2.98
C LEU A 73 -10.88 2.25 2.51
N LYS A 74 -11.57 1.57 3.43
CA LYS A 74 -12.85 0.84 3.20
C LYS A 74 -12.82 -0.27 2.13
N VAL A 75 -11.63 -0.74 1.75
CA VAL A 75 -11.49 -1.74 0.68
C VAL A 75 -11.27 -3.13 1.23
N ILE A 76 -10.36 -3.24 2.16
CA ILE A 76 -9.89 -4.51 2.70
C ILE A 76 -10.24 -4.57 4.18
N LYS A 77 -11.03 -5.55 4.57
CA LYS A 77 -11.28 -5.88 5.98
C LYS A 77 -10.09 -6.70 6.49
N TYR A 78 -9.05 -6.00 6.93
CA TYR A 78 -7.77 -6.61 7.30
C TYR A 78 -7.89 -7.68 8.38
N GLY A 79 -8.67 -7.45 9.43
CA GLY A 79 -8.92 -8.44 10.46
C GLY A 79 -9.63 -9.68 9.90
N LEU A 80 -10.71 -9.48 9.13
CA LEU A 80 -11.44 -10.59 8.53
C LEU A 80 -10.59 -11.40 7.54
N TYR A 81 -9.78 -10.76 6.71
CA TYR A 81 -8.94 -11.47 5.73
C TYR A 81 -7.73 -12.16 6.37
N ASN A 82 -7.32 -11.70 7.54
CA ASN A 82 -6.21 -12.29 8.29
C ASN A 82 -6.65 -13.10 9.52
N TRP A 83 -7.94 -13.41 9.67
CA TRP A 83 -8.48 -14.06 10.85
C TRP A 83 -7.72 -15.32 11.28
N ILE A 84 -7.29 -16.15 10.31
CA ILE A 84 -6.55 -17.37 10.62
C ILE A 84 -5.12 -17.07 11.11
N ARG A 85 -4.47 -16.03 10.57
CA ARG A 85 -3.15 -15.60 11.06
C ARG A 85 -3.26 -15.02 12.46
N LEU A 86 -4.30 -14.23 12.71
CA LEU A 86 -4.59 -13.68 14.04
C LEU A 86 -4.84 -14.78 15.05
N TRP A 87 -5.58 -15.82 14.66
CA TRP A 87 -5.82 -16.98 15.52
C TRP A 87 -4.51 -17.65 15.96
N PHE A 88 -3.52 -17.80 15.05
CA PHE A 88 -2.22 -18.34 15.40
C PHE A 88 -1.33 -17.38 16.20
N LEU A 89 -1.47 -16.08 16.00
CA LEU A 89 -0.57 -15.08 16.61
C LEU A 89 -1.02 -14.59 17.98
N ILE A 90 -2.33 -14.47 18.19
CA ILE A 90 -2.89 -13.88 19.41
C ILE A 90 -3.86 -14.80 20.15
N ASP A 91 -3.91 -16.08 19.75
CA ASP A 91 -4.80 -17.12 20.31
C ASP A 91 -6.28 -16.68 20.40
N SER A 92 -6.65 -15.78 19.53
CA SER A 92 -7.98 -15.19 19.46
C SER A 92 -8.39 -15.00 17.99
N GLY A 93 -9.50 -15.60 17.62
CA GLY A 93 -10.13 -15.35 16.32
C GLY A 93 -10.89 -14.01 16.27
N ASP A 94 -10.72 -13.15 17.26
CA ASP A 94 -11.42 -11.86 17.33
C ASP A 94 -10.86 -10.85 16.33
N HIS A 95 -11.25 -11.05 15.06
CA HIS A 95 -10.91 -10.13 13.97
C HIS A 95 -11.54 -8.74 14.14
N LYS A 96 -12.61 -8.60 14.94
CA LYS A 96 -13.29 -7.31 15.13
C LYS A 96 -12.49 -6.35 15.99
N SER A 97 -11.74 -6.84 16.96
CA SER A 97 -10.84 -6.00 17.77
C SER A 97 -9.69 -5.48 16.92
N VAL A 98 -9.20 -6.30 15.98
CA VAL A 98 -8.12 -5.95 15.06
C VAL A 98 -8.61 -5.00 13.96
N ASP A 99 -9.83 -5.19 13.45
CA ASP A 99 -10.44 -4.28 12.48
C ASP A 99 -10.54 -2.84 13.00
N LYS A 100 -10.67 -2.66 14.33
CA LYS A 100 -10.68 -1.33 14.96
C LYS A 100 -9.31 -0.65 14.99
N VAL A 101 -8.24 -1.42 14.96
CA VAL A 101 -6.86 -0.93 15.03
C VAL A 101 -6.27 -0.70 13.63
N LEU A 102 -6.71 -1.50 12.65
CA LEU A 102 -6.12 -1.52 11.30
C LEU A 102 -6.84 -0.62 10.28
N ASP A 103 -7.68 0.28 10.74
CA ASP A 103 -8.17 1.44 9.98
C ASP A 103 -8.87 1.19 8.64
N ASP A 104 -9.50 0.05 8.46
CA ASP A 104 -10.27 -0.24 7.26
C ASP A 104 -11.70 0.31 7.30
N THR A 105 -12.17 0.74 8.48
CA THR A 105 -13.54 1.24 8.70
C THR A 105 -13.62 2.75 8.90
N HIS A 106 -12.50 3.45 8.90
CA HIS A 106 -12.43 4.88 9.16
C HIS A 106 -13.23 5.72 8.16
N ALA A 107 -13.73 6.86 8.61
CA ALA A 107 -14.17 7.92 7.73
C ALA A 107 -12.97 8.54 7.00
N LEU A 108 -13.22 9.21 5.88
CA LEU A 108 -12.13 9.87 5.13
C LEU A 108 -11.29 10.80 6.01
N ALA A 109 -11.94 11.56 6.89
CA ALA A 109 -11.23 12.50 7.76
C ALA A 109 -10.25 11.80 8.72
N GLU A 110 -10.65 10.67 9.31
CA GLU A 110 -9.79 9.87 10.19
C GLU A 110 -8.62 9.25 9.43
N TYR A 111 -8.88 8.80 8.21
CA TYR A 111 -7.83 8.29 7.32
C TYR A 111 -6.82 9.37 6.95
N LEU A 112 -7.27 10.58 6.64
CA LEU A 112 -6.39 11.70 6.31
C LEU A 112 -5.55 12.14 7.52
N GLU A 113 -6.09 12.07 8.74
CA GLU A 113 -5.34 12.33 9.97
C GLU A 113 -4.27 11.25 10.19
N PHE A 114 -4.63 9.97 10.05
CA PHE A 114 -3.65 8.87 10.07
C PHE A 114 -2.54 9.06 9.03
N MET A 115 -2.87 9.46 7.81
CA MET A 115 -1.89 9.73 6.77
C MET A 115 -0.99 10.92 7.12
N LYS A 116 -1.56 11.97 7.69
CA LYS A 116 -0.81 13.15 8.16
C LYS A 116 0.20 12.78 9.25
N ASP A 117 -0.22 12.01 10.25
CA ASP A 117 0.67 11.53 11.32
C ASP A 117 1.80 10.68 10.76
N THR A 118 1.47 9.76 9.84
CA THR A 118 2.43 8.89 9.17
C THR A 118 3.45 9.68 8.34
N LEU A 119 2.97 10.63 7.55
CA LEU A 119 3.82 11.50 6.74
C LEU A 119 4.71 12.39 7.63
N SER A 120 4.15 12.92 8.71
CA SER A 120 4.91 13.72 9.68
C SER A 120 6.02 12.92 10.34
N SER A 121 5.75 11.67 10.72
CA SER A 121 6.77 10.78 11.31
C SER A 121 7.88 10.39 10.33
N THR A 122 7.56 10.29 9.05
CA THR A 122 8.52 9.82 8.04
C THR A 122 9.33 10.92 7.38
N LEU A 123 8.84 12.16 7.36
CA LEU A 123 9.53 13.29 6.71
C LEU A 123 10.96 13.54 7.23
N PRO A 124 11.23 13.57 8.56
CA PRO A 124 12.58 13.80 9.06
C PRO A 124 13.58 12.72 8.70
N LEU A 125 13.12 11.51 8.35
CA LEU A 125 13.97 10.38 8.01
C LEU A 125 14.58 10.53 6.60
N LEU A 126 13.86 11.22 5.69
CA LEU A 126 14.27 11.36 4.29
C LEU A 126 15.55 12.18 4.17
N ASP A 127 16.46 11.71 3.31
CA ASP A 127 17.65 12.45 2.88
C ASP A 127 17.21 13.77 2.23
N ARG A 128 17.76 14.89 2.69
CA ARG A 128 17.31 16.24 2.28
C ARG A 128 17.56 16.55 0.82
N ASP A 129 18.61 15.95 0.25
CA ASP A 129 19.03 16.24 -1.13
C ASP A 129 18.45 15.23 -2.14
N ARG A 130 18.29 13.96 -1.69
CA ARG A 130 17.95 12.84 -2.58
C ARG A 130 16.79 11.98 -2.10
N GLY A 131 16.19 12.33 -0.95
CA GLY A 131 15.09 11.56 -0.37
C GLY A 131 13.85 11.59 -1.25
N LEU A 132 13.36 10.43 -1.60
CA LEU A 132 12.13 10.23 -2.37
C LEU A 132 11.13 9.41 -1.56
N SER A 133 9.88 9.84 -1.55
CA SER A 133 8.79 9.12 -0.89
C SER A 133 7.73 8.74 -1.93
N CYS A 134 7.49 7.43 -2.07
CA CYS A 134 6.52 6.86 -3.01
C CYS A 134 5.42 6.12 -2.24
N TRP A 135 4.17 6.49 -2.50
CA TRP A 135 3.00 5.98 -1.81
C TRP A 135 2.01 5.36 -2.80
N ALA A 136 1.84 4.04 -2.75
CA ALA A 136 0.82 3.35 -3.56
C ALA A 136 -0.53 3.41 -2.82
N ILE A 137 -1.39 4.34 -3.21
CA ILE A 137 -2.68 4.60 -2.58
C ILE A 137 -3.80 4.12 -3.52
N GLY A 138 -4.70 3.31 -2.99
CA GLY A 138 -5.83 2.80 -3.78
C GLY A 138 -7.04 3.72 -3.69
N ASP A 139 -7.62 4.07 -4.82
CA ASP A 139 -8.82 4.90 -4.91
C ASP A 139 -10.07 4.27 -4.32
N VAL A 140 -11.01 5.10 -3.90
CA VAL A 140 -12.28 4.68 -3.31
C VAL A 140 -13.46 5.32 -4.04
N LYS A 141 -14.22 4.53 -4.79
CA LYS A 141 -15.53 4.94 -5.35
C LYS A 141 -15.55 6.29 -6.08
N GLY A 142 -14.57 6.53 -6.95
CA GLY A 142 -14.50 7.76 -7.74
C GLY A 142 -13.88 8.95 -6.99
N LEU A 143 -13.29 8.70 -5.83
CA LEU A 143 -12.47 9.65 -5.10
C LEU A 143 -11.00 9.36 -5.41
N ASN A 144 -10.27 10.31 -5.97
CA ASN A 144 -8.82 10.24 -6.10
C ASN A 144 -8.20 10.42 -4.71
N LEU A 145 -7.98 9.29 -4.03
CA LEU A 145 -7.51 9.30 -2.64
C LEU A 145 -6.07 9.80 -2.53
N ALA A 146 -5.25 9.61 -3.54
CA ALA A 146 -3.88 10.12 -3.56
C ALA A 146 -3.88 11.65 -3.56
N TRP A 147 -4.79 12.26 -4.34
CA TRP A 147 -5.00 13.71 -4.36
C TRP A 147 -5.49 14.24 -3.00
N GLU A 148 -6.46 13.58 -2.39
CA GLU A 148 -6.95 13.95 -1.07
C GLU A 148 -5.84 13.92 -0.01
N VAL A 149 -5.02 12.87 -0.04
CA VAL A 149 -3.88 12.74 0.88
C VAL A 149 -2.85 13.85 0.65
N TRP A 150 -2.53 14.18 -0.61
CA TRP A 150 -1.64 15.30 -0.88
C TRP A 150 -2.21 16.60 -0.34
N HIS A 151 -3.44 16.91 -0.71
CA HIS A 151 -4.04 18.23 -0.45
C HIS A 151 -4.35 18.46 1.03
N HIS A 152 -4.79 17.43 1.74
CA HIS A 152 -5.28 17.56 3.11
C HIS A 152 -4.34 17.00 4.18
N ALA A 153 -3.42 16.12 3.82
CA ALA A 153 -2.50 15.51 4.77
C ALA A 153 -1.03 15.92 4.56
N ALA A 154 -0.52 15.93 3.32
CA ALA A 154 0.91 16.10 3.06
C ALA A 154 1.36 17.55 2.88
N ARG A 155 0.64 18.31 2.05
CA ARG A 155 1.01 19.67 1.62
C ARG A 155 1.29 20.66 2.76
N GLY A 156 0.56 20.54 3.86
CA GLY A 156 0.66 21.46 5.01
C GLY A 156 1.65 21.02 6.09
N ILE A 157 2.39 19.94 5.88
CA ILE A 157 3.36 19.47 6.88
C ILE A 157 4.61 20.35 6.83
N GLU A 158 4.95 20.93 7.99
CA GLU A 158 6.17 21.66 8.23
C GLU A 158 6.81 21.13 9.52
N ILE A 159 8.03 20.66 9.45
CA ILE A 159 8.76 20.12 10.60
C ILE A 159 10.11 20.84 10.70
N GLU A 160 10.37 21.43 11.84
CA GLU A 160 11.67 22.00 12.13
C GLU A 160 12.65 20.91 12.55
N ALA A 161 13.71 20.76 11.79
CA ALA A 161 14.80 19.85 12.10
C ALA A 161 15.68 20.42 13.22
N LYS A 162 16.54 19.58 13.83
CA LYS A 162 17.42 19.98 14.95
C LYS A 162 18.38 21.14 14.62
N ASP A 163 18.64 21.38 13.38
CA ASP A 163 19.51 22.47 12.89
C ASP A 163 18.74 23.73 12.49
N GLY A 164 17.44 23.79 12.78
CA GLY A 164 16.54 24.90 12.44
C GLY A 164 16.03 24.89 11.00
N THR A 165 16.38 23.90 10.19
CA THR A 165 15.84 23.78 8.82
C THR A 165 14.39 23.34 8.86
N VAL A 166 13.53 24.00 8.10
CA VAL A 166 12.14 23.61 7.94
C VAL A 166 12.01 22.59 6.80
N LEU A 167 11.56 21.40 7.14
CA LEU A 167 11.32 20.30 6.22
C LEU A 167 9.88 20.35 5.71
N ARG A 168 9.70 20.09 4.41
CA ARG A 168 8.39 20.02 3.74
C ARG A 168 8.41 18.95 2.66
N TYR A 169 7.25 18.39 2.36
CA TYR A 169 7.08 17.60 1.15
C TYR A 169 6.91 18.52 -0.07
N LYS A 170 7.51 18.11 -1.18
CA LYS A 170 7.24 18.66 -2.49
C LYS A 170 6.61 17.57 -3.36
N LEU A 171 5.45 17.84 -3.93
CA LEU A 171 4.85 16.93 -4.89
C LEU A 171 5.68 16.91 -6.17
N ILE A 172 6.00 15.70 -6.63
CA ILE A 172 6.67 15.49 -7.89
C ILE A 172 5.64 15.09 -8.95
N ALA A 173 4.81 14.09 -8.63
CA ALA A 173 3.75 13.61 -9.50
C ALA A 173 2.71 12.81 -8.71
N ILE A 174 1.48 12.79 -9.19
CA ILE A 174 0.48 11.75 -8.92
C ILE A 174 0.33 10.98 -10.22
N VAL A 175 0.51 9.67 -10.14
CA VAL A 175 0.44 8.77 -11.29
C VAL A 175 -0.71 7.79 -11.06
N ASP A 176 -1.71 7.87 -11.91
CA ASP A 176 -2.83 6.94 -11.87
C ASP A 176 -2.52 5.71 -12.73
N ASP A 177 -2.59 4.54 -12.12
CA ASP A 177 -2.41 3.25 -12.80
C ASP A 177 -3.79 2.60 -13.03
N TYR A 178 -4.11 2.42 -14.29
CA TYR A 178 -5.37 1.82 -14.70
C TYR A 178 -5.26 0.29 -14.79
N ILE A 179 -6.06 -0.39 -13.99
CA ILE A 179 -6.22 -1.84 -14.10
C ILE A 179 -7.52 -2.15 -14.84
N PRO A 180 -7.47 -2.71 -16.07
CA PRO A 180 -8.65 -3.10 -16.83
C PRO A 180 -9.59 -4.01 -16.01
N GLU A 181 -10.90 -3.86 -16.21
CA GLU A 181 -11.89 -4.59 -15.40
C GLU A 181 -11.74 -6.11 -15.52
N GLU A 182 -11.29 -6.60 -16.66
CA GLU A 182 -11.02 -8.01 -16.95
C GLU A 182 -9.83 -8.57 -16.17
N GLN A 183 -8.87 -7.73 -15.82
CA GLN A 183 -7.66 -8.08 -15.04
C GLN A 183 -7.83 -7.87 -13.54
N LYS A 184 -8.93 -7.25 -13.10
CA LYS A 184 -9.21 -7.06 -11.68
C LYS A 184 -9.48 -8.38 -10.99
N VAL A 185 -8.59 -8.78 -10.10
CA VAL A 185 -8.74 -9.97 -9.25
C VAL A 185 -9.92 -9.79 -8.27
N THR A 186 -10.26 -8.56 -7.94
CA THR A 186 -11.38 -8.22 -7.08
C THR A 186 -12.30 -7.25 -7.81
N LYS A 187 -13.59 -7.58 -7.95
CA LYS A 187 -14.61 -6.70 -8.54
C LYS A 187 -14.97 -5.48 -7.68
N LEU A 188 -14.05 -5.05 -6.81
CA LEU A 188 -14.31 -3.98 -5.84
C LEU A 188 -14.15 -2.57 -6.42
N TRP A 189 -13.54 -2.45 -7.60
CA TRP A 189 -13.19 -1.17 -8.21
C TRP A 189 -13.86 -1.02 -9.56
N LYS A 190 -14.57 0.09 -9.74
CA LYS A 190 -15.16 0.50 -11.02
C LYS A 190 -14.53 1.77 -11.58
N THR A 191 -13.35 2.14 -11.11
CA THR A 191 -12.73 3.36 -11.58
C THR A 191 -11.98 3.09 -12.86
N LEU A 192 -12.42 3.75 -13.92
CA LEU A 192 -11.87 3.69 -15.26
C LEU A 192 -10.96 4.93 -15.42
N VAL A 193 -9.70 4.81 -15.10
CA VAL A 193 -8.71 5.78 -15.54
C VAL A 193 -7.94 5.17 -16.71
N HIS A 194 -7.95 5.83 -17.84
CA HIS A 194 -7.36 5.33 -19.08
C HIS A 194 -6.08 6.04 -19.49
N HIS A 195 -5.55 6.90 -18.61
CA HIS A 195 -4.38 7.69 -18.91
C HIS A 195 -3.60 8.00 -17.64
N VAL A 196 -2.36 8.31 -17.80
CA VAL A 196 -1.49 8.79 -16.73
C VAL A 196 -1.44 10.31 -16.84
N GLU A 197 -1.84 10.98 -15.79
CA GLU A 197 -1.80 12.42 -15.65
C GLU A 197 -0.79 12.81 -14.58
N TYR A 198 0.08 13.76 -14.91
CA TYR A 198 0.89 14.44 -13.91
C TYR A 198 0.13 15.66 -13.44
N ILE A 199 -0.18 15.72 -12.17
CA ILE A 199 -0.96 16.77 -11.56
C ILE A 199 -0.02 17.61 -10.68
N ASP A 200 -0.06 18.93 -10.81
CA ASP A 200 0.71 19.83 -9.98
C ASP A 200 0.16 20.01 -8.57
N GLU A 201 0.84 20.82 -7.79
CA GLU A 201 0.46 21.12 -6.40
C GLU A 201 -0.90 21.82 -6.24
N ASN A 202 -1.47 22.36 -7.31
CA ASN A 202 -2.76 23.04 -7.34
C ASN A 202 -3.90 22.14 -7.85
N GLY A 203 -3.57 20.92 -8.34
CA GLY A 203 -4.53 19.99 -8.92
C GLY A 203 -4.74 20.17 -10.42
N GLU A 204 -3.89 20.94 -11.06
CA GLU A 204 -3.93 21.12 -12.50
C GLU A 204 -3.13 20.02 -13.19
N VAL A 205 -3.68 19.47 -14.28
CA VAL A 205 -2.98 18.49 -15.12
C VAL A 205 -1.85 19.19 -15.85
N VAL A 206 -0.62 18.83 -15.50
CA VAL A 206 0.59 19.42 -16.11
C VAL A 206 1.00 18.67 -17.37
N GLU A 207 0.83 17.33 -17.35
CA GLU A 207 1.22 16.48 -18.45
C GLU A 207 0.34 15.23 -18.48
N THR A 208 -0.09 14.82 -19.68
CA THR A 208 -0.74 13.54 -19.93
C THR A 208 0.21 12.65 -20.70
N VAL A 209 0.73 11.60 -20.10
CA VAL A 209 1.77 10.73 -20.69
C VAL A 209 1.18 9.72 -21.68
N GLY A 210 -0.09 9.66 -21.82
CA GLY A 210 -0.77 8.84 -22.82
C GLY A 210 -2.05 8.23 -22.30
N SER A 211 -2.82 7.73 -23.22
CA SER A 211 -4.05 6.98 -22.95
C SER A 211 -3.84 5.57 -23.49
N TRP A 212 -3.84 4.58 -22.61
CA TRP A 212 -3.70 3.18 -23.01
C TRP A 212 -5.07 2.54 -23.19
N ASN A 213 -5.77 2.94 -24.24
CA ASN A 213 -7.06 2.36 -24.58
C ASN A 213 -6.95 0.95 -25.21
N GLN A 214 -5.75 0.55 -25.64
CA GLN A 214 -5.50 -0.75 -26.22
C GLN A 214 -4.14 -1.31 -25.75
N GLU A 215 -4.12 -2.57 -25.35
CA GLU A 215 -2.91 -3.30 -24.92
C GLU A 215 -1.76 -3.26 -25.95
N LYS A 216 -2.05 -3.01 -27.22
CA LYS A 216 -1.06 -2.93 -28.30
C LYS A 216 -0.26 -1.63 -28.32
N GLU A 217 -0.83 -0.53 -27.83
CA GLU A 217 -0.17 0.79 -27.85
C GLU A 217 0.75 0.98 -26.65
N ALA A 218 0.41 0.40 -25.50
CA ALA A 218 1.24 0.45 -24.29
C ALA A 218 2.56 -0.31 -24.38
N LYS A 219 2.71 -1.23 -25.36
CA LYS A 219 3.96 -2.00 -25.56
C LYS A 219 4.96 -1.33 -26.52
N THR A 220 4.60 -0.20 -27.11
CA THR A 220 5.40 0.52 -28.11
C THR A 220 5.80 1.93 -27.68
N ALA A 221 5.35 2.40 -26.52
CA ALA A 221 5.80 3.62 -25.86
C ALA A 221 6.78 3.31 -24.74
#